data_7cb7cca6a52c379d4e79972e5de021f7
#
_entry.id   7cb7cca6a52c379d4e79972e5de021f7
#
_cell.length_a   1.000
_cell.length_b   1.000
_cell.length_c   1.000
_cell.angle_alpha   90.00
_cell.angle_beta   90.00
_cell.angle_gamma   90.00
#
_symmetry.space_group_name_H-M   'P 1'
#
loop_
_entity.id
_entity.type
_entity.pdbx_description
1 polymer ?
#
loop_
_entity_poly.entity_id
_entity_poly.type
_entity_poly.pdbx_seq_one_letter_code
_entity_poly.pdbx_strand_id
1 'polypeptide(L)'
;VKSLLSHGLQADLLICRSEQKLSKADCSKIALFTNVEAECVFTLPDVDSIHSIPVMMHSQGLDRQITDKLKLRCGRAKLSQWNKVSLLEKDRKGKTTIAMVGKYTELADAYKSVNEALVHAGIHNKTEVEIKYYDSEQFKNGIKNFNADGILIPGGFGNRGIEGMINMAK
;
A
#
# COMPACT_ATOMS: atom_id res chain seq x y z
N VAL A 1 -7.93 -12.62 18.58
CA VAL A 1 -8.87 -12.17 19.63
C VAL A 1 -8.58 -12.85 20.96
N LYS A 2 -8.44 -14.19 21.02
CA LYS A 2 -8.17 -14.89 22.31
C LYS A 2 -6.93 -14.31 23.04
N SER A 3 -5.84 -14.07 22.36
CA SER A 3 -4.64 -13.44 22.93
C SER A 3 -4.92 -12.03 23.45
N LEU A 4 -5.75 -11.24 22.76
CA LEU A 4 -6.17 -9.91 23.21
C LEU A 4 -7.00 -10.00 24.50
N LEU A 5 -7.95 -10.94 24.54
CA LEU A 5 -8.79 -11.19 25.72
C LEU A 5 -7.97 -11.65 26.92
N SER A 6 -6.91 -12.45 26.74
CA SER A 6 -6.03 -12.86 27.84
C SER A 6 -5.25 -11.70 28.49
N HIS A 7 -5.14 -10.57 27.80
CA HIS A 7 -4.60 -9.31 28.32
C HIS A 7 -5.70 -8.37 28.87
N GLY A 8 -6.92 -8.83 29.02
CA GLY A 8 -8.03 -8.03 29.55
C GLY A 8 -8.60 -7.02 28.56
N LEU A 9 -8.31 -7.16 27.26
CA LEU A 9 -8.79 -6.25 26.22
C LEU A 9 -9.85 -6.93 25.37
N GLN A 10 -11.01 -6.28 25.18
CA GLN A 10 -12.08 -6.70 24.28
C GLN A 10 -12.01 -5.87 23.00
N ALA A 11 -12.09 -6.54 21.85
CA ALA A 11 -12.19 -5.84 20.57
C ALA A 11 -13.62 -5.33 20.36
N ASP A 12 -13.77 -4.08 19.95
CA ASP A 12 -15.07 -3.49 19.58
C ASP A 12 -15.42 -3.75 18.12
N LEU A 13 -14.40 -3.84 17.27
CA LEU A 13 -14.52 -4.04 15.83
C LEU A 13 -13.47 -5.05 15.37
N LEU A 14 -13.80 -5.84 14.36
CA LEU A 14 -12.88 -6.77 13.72
C LEU A 14 -12.81 -6.53 12.23
N ILE A 15 -11.60 -6.39 11.70
CA ILE A 15 -11.34 -6.38 10.27
C ILE A 15 -10.65 -7.70 9.92
N CYS A 16 -11.34 -8.56 9.20
CA CYS A 16 -10.87 -9.89 8.84
C CYS A 16 -10.22 -9.85 7.46
N ARG A 17 -8.89 -9.91 7.43
CA ARG A 17 -8.15 -10.04 6.17
C ARG A 17 -8.16 -11.49 5.70
N SER A 18 -8.47 -11.72 4.43
CA SER A 18 -8.57 -13.04 3.80
C SER A 18 -8.35 -12.92 2.30
N GLU A 19 -7.99 -14.02 1.63
CA GLU A 19 -7.85 -14.04 0.17
C GLU A 19 -9.17 -13.70 -0.53
N GLN A 20 -10.28 -14.19 0.03
CA GLN A 20 -11.62 -13.99 -0.51
C GLN A 20 -12.53 -13.33 0.50
N LYS A 21 -13.55 -12.64 0.01
CA LYS A 21 -14.58 -12.03 0.86
C LYS A 21 -15.30 -13.09 1.70
N LEU A 22 -15.34 -12.91 3.01
CA LEU A 22 -16.06 -13.80 3.92
C LEU A 22 -17.58 -13.73 3.68
N SER A 23 -18.23 -14.87 3.84
CA SER A 23 -19.70 -14.93 3.79
C SER A 23 -20.32 -14.28 5.03
N LYS A 24 -21.58 -13.88 4.93
CA LYS A 24 -22.33 -13.39 6.10
C LYS A 24 -22.39 -14.43 7.23
N ALA A 25 -22.49 -15.71 6.89
CA ALA A 25 -22.49 -16.79 7.86
C ALA A 25 -21.16 -16.90 8.61
N ASP A 26 -20.03 -16.72 7.91
CA ASP A 26 -18.71 -16.73 8.53
C ASP A 26 -18.51 -15.52 9.43
N CYS A 27 -18.93 -14.33 8.99
CA CYS A 27 -18.90 -13.13 9.84
C CYS A 27 -19.74 -13.31 11.11
N SER A 28 -20.93 -13.91 11.00
CA SER A 28 -21.78 -14.20 12.18
C SER A 28 -21.13 -15.20 13.13
N LYS A 29 -20.47 -16.24 12.62
CA LYS A 29 -19.70 -17.18 13.45
C LYS A 29 -18.54 -16.47 14.16
N ILE A 30 -17.75 -15.66 13.42
CA ILE A 30 -16.65 -14.88 13.99
C ILE A 30 -17.17 -13.97 15.11
N ALA A 31 -18.25 -13.25 14.87
CA ALA A 31 -18.91 -12.39 15.84
C ALA A 31 -19.25 -13.14 17.14
N LEU A 32 -19.89 -14.32 17.01
CA LEU A 32 -20.27 -15.16 18.14
C LEU A 32 -19.05 -15.62 18.96
N PHE A 33 -18.01 -16.14 18.28
CA PHE A 33 -16.81 -16.67 18.97
C PHE A 33 -15.88 -15.61 19.53
N THR A 34 -16.04 -14.36 19.10
CA THR A 34 -15.18 -13.25 19.53
C THR A 34 -15.90 -12.27 20.45
N ASN A 35 -17.19 -12.50 20.71
CA ASN A 35 -18.05 -11.61 21.49
C ASN A 35 -18.05 -10.16 20.94
N VAL A 36 -18.14 -10.04 19.61
CA VAL A 36 -18.25 -8.77 18.88
C VAL A 36 -19.59 -8.76 18.15
N GLU A 37 -20.21 -7.60 18.05
CA GLU A 37 -21.47 -7.45 17.30
C GLU A 37 -21.28 -7.83 15.82
N ALA A 38 -22.26 -8.50 15.21
CA ALA A 38 -22.15 -8.99 13.84
C ALA A 38 -21.90 -7.86 12.82
N GLU A 39 -22.48 -6.68 13.07
CA GLU A 39 -22.29 -5.47 12.26
C GLU A 39 -20.91 -4.83 12.43
N CYS A 40 -20.15 -5.30 13.41
CA CYS A 40 -18.79 -4.84 13.71
C CYS A 40 -17.71 -5.79 13.19
N VAL A 41 -18.10 -6.82 12.41
CA VAL A 41 -17.16 -7.73 11.73
C VAL A 41 -17.11 -7.37 10.25
N PHE A 42 -15.98 -6.82 9.82
CA PHE A 42 -15.72 -6.35 8.45
C PHE A 42 -14.83 -7.32 7.70
N THR A 43 -15.04 -7.44 6.39
CA THR A 43 -14.22 -8.28 5.52
C THR A 43 -13.27 -7.41 4.71
N LEU A 44 -11.99 -7.78 4.72
CA LEU A 44 -10.96 -7.15 3.88
C LEU A 44 -10.30 -8.24 3.02
N PRO A 45 -10.89 -8.55 1.85
CA PRO A 45 -10.24 -9.46 0.90
C PRO A 45 -8.98 -8.83 0.32
N ASP A 46 -8.10 -9.66 -0.23
CA ASP A 46 -6.96 -9.16 -0.97
C ASP A 46 -7.45 -8.33 -2.17
N VAL A 47 -6.78 -7.21 -2.40
CA VAL A 47 -7.14 -6.21 -3.42
C VAL A 47 -5.92 -5.88 -4.27
N ASP A 48 -6.16 -5.55 -5.54
CA ASP A 48 -5.10 -5.15 -6.47
C ASP A 48 -4.46 -3.81 -6.08
N SER A 49 -5.22 -2.95 -5.42
CA SER A 49 -4.76 -1.64 -4.97
C SER A 49 -5.25 -1.29 -3.58
N ILE A 50 -4.31 -0.89 -2.72
CA ILE A 50 -4.62 -0.40 -1.37
C ILE A 50 -5.48 0.87 -1.39
N HIS A 51 -5.44 1.65 -2.47
CA HIS A 51 -6.23 2.87 -2.61
C HIS A 51 -7.74 2.62 -2.71
N SER A 52 -8.15 1.38 -3.02
CA SER A 52 -9.57 0.98 -3.04
C SER A 52 -10.12 0.67 -1.64
N ILE A 53 -9.26 0.39 -0.67
CA ILE A 53 -9.65 -0.05 0.69
C ILE A 53 -10.55 0.97 1.41
N PRO A 54 -10.27 2.28 1.42
CA PRO A 54 -11.13 3.25 2.12
C PRO A 54 -12.57 3.24 1.61
N VAL A 55 -12.76 3.15 0.30
CA VAL A 55 -14.10 3.07 -0.31
C VAL A 55 -14.79 1.75 0.03
N MET A 56 -14.04 0.65 -0.01
CA MET A 56 -14.56 -0.69 0.34
C MET A 56 -14.99 -0.73 1.82
N MET A 57 -14.21 -0.22 2.74
CA MET A 57 -14.53 -0.20 4.17
C MET A 57 -15.73 0.71 4.46
N HIS A 58 -15.77 1.88 3.81
CA HIS A 58 -16.94 2.77 3.90
C HIS A 58 -18.22 2.08 3.42
N SER A 59 -18.16 1.34 2.31
CA SER A 59 -19.33 0.62 1.78
C SER A 59 -19.88 -0.44 2.73
N GLN A 60 -19.04 -0.94 3.63
CA GLN A 60 -19.44 -1.87 4.70
C GLN A 60 -19.89 -1.14 5.98
N GLY A 61 -19.74 0.19 6.06
CA GLY A 61 -20.14 1.00 7.20
C GLY A 61 -19.11 1.08 8.33
N LEU A 62 -17.84 0.75 8.08
CA LEU A 62 -16.78 0.77 9.11
C LEU A 62 -16.65 2.13 9.78
N ASP A 63 -16.60 3.20 9.02
CA ASP A 63 -16.48 4.58 9.50
C ASP A 63 -17.67 4.97 10.40
N ARG A 64 -18.88 4.56 10.06
CA ARG A 64 -20.06 4.77 10.87
C ARG A 64 -19.96 4.02 12.20
N GLN A 65 -19.63 2.73 12.18
CA GLN A 65 -19.47 1.95 13.40
C GLN A 65 -18.40 2.53 14.34
N ILE A 66 -17.28 3.00 13.77
CA ILE A 66 -16.21 3.65 14.56
C ILE A 66 -16.75 4.94 15.22
N THR A 67 -17.40 5.80 14.45
CA THR A 67 -17.89 7.09 14.97
C THR A 67 -18.98 6.88 16.03
N ASP A 68 -19.87 5.91 15.84
CA ASP A 68 -20.94 5.59 16.78
C ASP A 68 -20.36 5.02 18.10
N LYS A 69 -19.42 4.06 18.05
CA LYS A 69 -18.78 3.49 19.25
C LYS A 69 -17.94 4.52 20.02
N LEU A 70 -17.26 5.40 19.31
CA LEU A 70 -16.49 6.50 19.92
C LEU A 70 -17.34 7.71 20.29
N LYS A 71 -18.66 7.68 20.02
CA LYS A 71 -19.61 8.77 20.27
C LYS A 71 -19.18 10.10 19.64
N LEU A 72 -18.56 10.02 18.45
CA LEU A 72 -18.09 11.19 17.72
C LEU A 72 -19.23 11.82 16.92
N ARG A 73 -19.38 13.14 17.00
CA ARG A 73 -20.30 13.90 16.15
C ARG A 73 -19.58 14.28 14.85
N CYS A 74 -19.67 13.42 13.86
CA CYS A 74 -19.04 13.62 12.56
C CYS A 74 -20.10 13.80 11.46
N GLY A 75 -19.76 14.58 10.44
CA GLY A 75 -20.52 14.63 9.19
C GLY A 75 -20.33 13.37 8.37
N ARG A 76 -21.06 13.27 7.24
CA ARG A 76 -20.89 12.15 6.30
C ARG A 76 -19.48 12.16 5.69
N ALA A 77 -18.89 10.98 5.53
CA ALA A 77 -17.60 10.81 4.88
C ALA A 77 -17.63 11.35 3.45
N LYS A 78 -16.57 12.06 3.05
CA LYS A 78 -16.40 12.63 1.71
C LYS A 78 -15.29 11.85 0.98
N LEU A 79 -15.65 10.83 0.22
CA LEU A 79 -14.71 9.91 -0.46
C LEU A 79 -14.48 10.24 -1.94
N SER A 80 -14.93 11.41 -2.41
CA SER A 80 -14.82 11.78 -3.84
C SER A 80 -13.38 11.76 -4.36
N GLN A 81 -12.42 12.19 -3.54
CA GLN A 81 -11.00 12.15 -3.90
C GLN A 81 -10.47 10.72 -3.96
N TRP A 82 -10.81 9.85 -3.01
CA TRP A 82 -10.44 8.44 -3.02
C TRP A 82 -11.02 7.70 -4.23
N ASN A 83 -12.28 7.94 -4.56
CA ASN A 83 -12.90 7.41 -5.77
C ASN A 83 -12.14 7.86 -7.03
N LYS A 84 -11.73 9.14 -7.10
CA LYS A 84 -10.94 9.66 -8.22
C LYS A 84 -9.59 8.96 -8.33
N VAL A 85 -8.87 8.73 -7.23
CA VAL A 85 -7.59 8.00 -7.24
C VAL A 85 -7.77 6.58 -7.77
N SER A 86 -8.77 5.84 -7.25
CA SER A 86 -9.07 4.48 -7.70
C SER A 86 -9.45 4.39 -9.18
N LEU A 87 -10.13 5.42 -9.71
CA LEU A 87 -10.45 5.49 -11.13
C LEU A 87 -9.22 5.77 -12.00
N LEU A 88 -8.39 6.73 -11.58
CA LEU A 88 -7.15 7.08 -12.28
C LEU A 88 -6.16 5.90 -12.31
N GLU A 89 -6.10 5.13 -11.24
CA GLU A 89 -5.24 3.95 -11.16
C GLU A 89 -5.62 2.88 -12.18
N LYS A 90 -6.92 2.77 -12.52
CA LYS A 90 -7.42 1.86 -13.56
C LYS A 90 -7.29 2.42 -14.98
N ASP A 91 -7.21 3.73 -15.14
CA ASP A 91 -7.12 4.43 -16.44
C ASP A 91 -5.67 4.72 -16.86
N ARG A 92 -4.74 3.78 -16.58
CA ARG A 92 -3.35 3.92 -17.00
C ARG A 92 -3.22 3.63 -18.50
N LYS A 93 -2.65 4.57 -19.25
CA LYS A 93 -2.57 4.49 -20.74
C LYS A 93 -1.15 4.31 -21.25
N GLY A 94 -0.17 4.58 -20.43
CA GLY A 94 1.26 4.48 -20.74
C GLY A 94 2.00 3.57 -19.77
N LYS A 95 3.23 3.24 -20.14
CA LYS A 95 4.17 2.54 -19.27
C LYS A 95 5.51 3.28 -19.28
N THR A 96 6.09 3.47 -18.10
CA THR A 96 7.40 4.10 -17.92
C THR A 96 8.24 3.23 -17.02
N THR A 97 9.46 2.94 -17.41
CA THR A 97 10.40 2.14 -16.64
C THR A 97 11.38 3.07 -15.93
N ILE A 98 11.42 3.00 -14.60
CA ILE A 98 12.36 3.75 -13.76
C ILE A 98 13.41 2.79 -13.20
N ALA A 99 14.68 3.08 -13.48
CA ALA A 99 15.78 2.39 -12.85
C ALA A 99 16.08 3.00 -11.49
N MET A 100 15.86 2.22 -10.44
CA MET A 100 16.27 2.55 -9.08
C MET A 100 17.69 2.06 -8.85
N VAL A 101 18.66 2.97 -8.88
CA VAL A 101 20.08 2.64 -8.72
C VAL A 101 20.50 2.93 -7.28
N GLY A 102 20.60 1.91 -6.47
CA GLY A 102 20.81 2.06 -5.03
C GLY A 102 21.71 1.00 -4.41
N LYS A 103 21.85 1.07 -3.09
CA LYS A 103 22.70 0.16 -2.28
C LYS A 103 21.94 -1.02 -1.67
N TYR A 104 20.64 -0.87 -1.49
CA TYR A 104 19.80 -1.79 -0.71
C TYR A 104 18.73 -2.44 -1.58
N THR A 105 19.09 -2.81 -2.80
CA THR A 105 18.16 -3.33 -3.82
C THR A 105 17.62 -4.72 -3.48
N GLU A 106 18.29 -5.46 -2.60
CA GLU A 106 17.83 -6.77 -2.11
C GLU A 106 16.83 -6.66 -0.95
N LEU A 107 16.71 -5.49 -0.31
CA LEU A 107 15.80 -5.25 0.80
C LEU A 107 14.53 -4.58 0.29
N ALA A 108 13.47 -5.36 0.07
CA ALA A 108 12.21 -4.89 -0.51
C ALA A 108 11.62 -3.65 0.20
N ASP A 109 11.82 -3.54 1.52
CA ASP A 109 11.27 -2.45 2.32
C ASP A 109 12.16 -1.19 2.37
N ALA A 110 13.43 -1.28 1.96
CA ALA A 110 14.37 -0.15 2.06
C ALA A 110 13.93 1.08 1.25
N TYR A 111 13.26 0.85 0.12
CA TYR A 111 12.80 1.91 -0.79
C TYR A 111 11.29 2.01 -0.90
N LYS A 112 10.53 1.41 0.05
CA LYS A 112 9.08 1.35 -0.05
C LYS A 112 8.42 2.71 -0.22
N SER A 113 8.80 3.72 0.56
CA SER A 113 8.22 5.07 0.45
C SER A 113 8.52 5.75 -0.89
N VAL A 114 9.70 5.51 -1.45
CA VAL A 114 10.09 6.02 -2.78
C VAL A 114 9.30 5.31 -3.87
N ASN A 115 9.13 3.99 -3.75
CA ASN A 115 8.32 3.20 -4.66
C ASN A 115 6.87 3.69 -4.69
N GLU A 116 6.27 3.89 -3.50
CA GLU A 116 4.92 4.43 -3.39
C GLU A 116 4.81 5.84 -4.00
N ALA A 117 5.82 6.70 -3.80
CA ALA A 117 5.85 8.02 -4.42
C ALA A 117 5.87 7.94 -5.96
N LEU A 118 6.63 7.00 -6.54
CA LEU A 118 6.64 6.76 -7.98
C LEU A 118 5.30 6.21 -8.48
N VAL A 119 4.68 5.30 -7.73
CA VAL A 119 3.33 4.79 -8.05
C VAL A 119 2.31 5.92 -8.04
N HIS A 120 2.33 6.79 -7.02
CA HIS A 120 1.44 7.95 -6.93
C HIS A 120 1.64 8.93 -8.09
N ALA A 121 2.90 9.19 -8.48
CA ALA A 121 3.21 9.99 -9.66
C ALA A 121 2.65 9.36 -10.93
N GLY A 122 2.77 8.03 -11.07
CA GLY A 122 2.20 7.26 -12.17
C GLY A 122 0.68 7.37 -12.24
N ILE A 123 -0.02 7.23 -11.12
CA ILE A 123 -1.48 7.40 -11.04
C ILE A 123 -1.88 8.80 -11.50
N HIS A 124 -1.18 9.84 -11.03
CA HIS A 124 -1.47 11.22 -11.42
C HIS A 124 -1.28 11.46 -12.93
N ASN A 125 -0.24 10.87 -13.50
CA ASN A 125 0.10 10.99 -14.92
C ASN A 125 -0.56 9.93 -15.81
N LYS A 126 -1.45 9.09 -15.26
CA LYS A 126 -2.12 7.97 -15.95
C LYS A 126 -1.15 7.00 -16.61
N THR A 127 -0.02 6.76 -15.98
CA THR A 127 1.08 5.94 -16.50
C THR A 127 1.38 4.83 -15.50
N GLU A 128 1.55 3.61 -15.99
CA GLU A 128 2.09 2.52 -15.19
C GLU A 128 3.59 2.73 -15.00
N VAL A 129 4.06 2.71 -13.75
CA VAL A 129 5.48 2.81 -13.44
C VAL A 129 6.02 1.43 -13.11
N GLU A 130 6.93 0.95 -13.94
CA GLU A 130 7.74 -0.24 -13.67
C GLU A 130 9.05 0.19 -13.01
N ILE A 131 9.36 -0.36 -11.83
CA ILE A 131 10.59 -0.04 -11.12
C ILE A 131 11.56 -1.21 -11.28
N LYS A 132 12.72 -0.96 -11.90
CA LYS A 132 13.82 -1.94 -12.00
C LYS A 132 14.93 -1.55 -11.05
N TYR A 133 15.32 -2.49 -10.20
CA TYR A 133 16.37 -2.27 -9.21
C TYR A 133 17.72 -2.67 -9.74
N TYR A 134 18.70 -1.81 -9.52
CA TYR A 134 20.09 -2.03 -9.90
C TYR A 134 21.00 -1.71 -8.71
N ASP A 135 21.86 -2.67 -8.33
CA ASP A 135 22.90 -2.36 -7.35
C ASP A 135 23.90 -1.38 -7.96
N SER A 136 24.13 -0.28 -7.31
CA SER A 136 25.04 0.77 -7.76
C SER A 136 26.48 0.27 -7.99
N GLU A 137 26.91 -0.78 -7.30
CA GLU A 137 28.25 -1.36 -7.51
C GLU A 137 28.46 -1.95 -8.91
N GLN A 138 27.38 -2.35 -9.59
CA GLN A 138 27.45 -2.86 -10.96
C GLN A 138 27.92 -1.81 -11.96
N PHE A 139 27.77 -0.53 -11.63
CA PHE A 139 28.11 0.62 -12.48
C PHE A 139 29.43 1.29 -12.13
N LYS A 140 30.21 0.72 -11.22
CA LYS A 140 31.52 1.26 -10.80
C LYS A 140 32.48 1.48 -11.97
N ASN A 141 32.44 0.61 -12.98
CA ASN A 141 33.30 0.65 -14.16
C ASN A 141 32.58 1.18 -15.42
N GLY A 142 31.51 1.93 -15.25
CA GLY A 142 30.72 2.50 -16.33
C GLY A 142 29.36 1.82 -16.52
N ILE A 143 28.54 2.42 -17.39
CA ILE A 143 27.16 1.98 -17.66
C ILE A 143 27.18 0.83 -18.67
N LYS A 144 26.63 -0.32 -18.32
CA LYS A 144 26.47 -1.47 -19.21
C LYS A 144 25.03 -1.99 -19.13
N ASN A 145 24.44 -2.32 -20.30
CA ASN A 145 23.12 -2.98 -20.41
C ASN A 145 22.02 -2.33 -19.59
N PHE A 146 21.84 -1.04 -19.79
CA PHE A 146 20.86 -0.24 -19.11
C PHE A 146 19.64 0.02 -20.02
N ASN A 147 18.44 -0.31 -19.52
CA ASN A 147 17.20 -0.08 -20.24
C ASN A 147 16.15 0.44 -19.28
N ALA A 148 15.98 1.77 -19.25
CA ALA A 148 14.93 2.47 -18.54
C ALA A 148 14.70 3.85 -19.15
N ASP A 149 13.51 4.40 -18.95
CA ASP A 149 13.12 5.73 -19.43
C ASP A 149 13.62 6.83 -18.48
N GLY A 150 13.91 6.49 -17.23
CA GLY A 150 14.44 7.41 -16.23
C GLY A 150 15.24 6.68 -15.16
N ILE A 151 16.11 7.45 -14.49
CA ILE A 151 16.98 6.96 -13.41
C ILE A 151 16.59 7.68 -12.12
N LEU A 152 16.48 6.91 -11.02
CA LEU A 152 16.35 7.45 -9.68
C LEU A 152 17.46 6.90 -8.81
N ILE A 153 18.26 7.80 -8.24
CA ILE A 153 19.31 7.46 -7.28
C ILE A 153 18.81 7.88 -5.90
N PRO A 154 18.39 6.92 -5.06
CA PRO A 154 17.88 7.24 -3.73
C PRO A 154 19.02 7.62 -2.79
N GLY A 155 18.70 8.34 -1.71
CA GLY A 155 19.64 8.63 -0.65
C GLY A 155 20.20 7.37 0.00
N GLY A 156 21.43 7.48 0.53
CA GLY A 156 22.08 6.37 1.25
C GLY A 156 23.33 6.85 1.98
N PHE A 157 23.66 6.17 3.08
CA PHE A 157 24.85 6.49 3.88
C PHE A 157 26.02 5.57 3.57
N GLY A 158 27.26 6.04 3.88
CA GLY A 158 28.48 5.27 3.69
C GLY A 158 28.99 5.22 2.24
N ASN A 159 30.20 4.70 2.06
CA ASN A 159 30.96 4.82 0.81
C ASN A 159 30.67 3.72 -0.23
N ARG A 160 29.97 2.64 0.13
CA ARG A 160 29.64 1.54 -0.79
C ARG A 160 28.81 2.06 -1.97
N GLY A 161 29.20 1.72 -3.19
CA GLY A 161 28.44 2.00 -4.41
C GLY A 161 28.38 3.48 -4.85
N ILE A 162 29.12 4.40 -4.20
CA ILE A 162 29.11 5.84 -4.55
C ILE A 162 29.59 6.06 -5.97
N GLU A 163 30.69 5.43 -6.38
CA GLU A 163 31.26 5.56 -7.73
C GLU A 163 30.24 5.17 -8.82
N GLY A 164 29.50 4.08 -8.58
CA GLY A 164 28.43 3.67 -9.50
C GLY A 164 27.29 4.66 -9.56
N MET A 165 26.87 5.24 -8.42
CA MET A 165 25.85 6.29 -8.38
C MET A 165 26.30 7.54 -9.15
N ILE A 166 27.55 7.98 -8.96
CA ILE A 166 28.13 9.12 -9.68
C ILE A 166 28.16 8.85 -11.19
N ASN A 167 28.55 7.65 -11.60
CA ASN A 167 28.57 7.28 -13.01
C ASN A 167 27.18 7.28 -13.65
N MET A 168 26.16 6.86 -12.88
CA MET A 168 24.77 6.87 -13.36
C MET A 168 24.12 8.27 -13.35
N ALA A 169 24.68 9.23 -12.61
CA ALA A 169 24.20 10.60 -12.58
C ALA A 169 24.79 11.51 -13.69
N LYS A 170 25.84 11.06 -14.37
CA LYS A 170 26.49 11.76 -15.51
C LYS A 170 25.80 11.48 -16.82
#